data_2a7be136ed36de4925913a88c3a2aa5e
#
_entry.id   2a7be136ed36de4925913a88c3a2aa5e
#
_cell.length_a   1.000
_cell.length_b   1.000
_cell.length_c   1.000
_cell.angle_alpha   90.00
_cell.angle_beta   90.00
_cell.angle_gamma   90.00
#
_symmetry.space_group_name_H-M   'P 1'
#
loop_
_entity.id
_entity.type
_entity.pdbx_description
1 polymer ?
#
loop_
_entity_poly.entity_id
_entity_poly.type
_entity_poly.pdbx_seq_one_letter_code
_entity_poly.pdbx_strand_id
1 'polypeptide(L)'
;VLIFYLTKFTRLSEYGYDYLVTFFITIIIIFYVNENKNENLKINFFIYVLIFIYSLTLKNITIFFLPILLIIFFYKKKEILIELKNNFNKHLPIILFTLLLATTYILEGFLKSGCLINFIIFSCIENEKVFWSLNKIEILEISNHVKLWAKGFYHQPQGQELSKDIYMSGLNWFPNWYNIHFHYKVIEFIGILTFIFFIIFLFTLSKNNIVGKEKQISKNFIFFCLLSILIWFLIIPQLRFGSGLILSFYVFSLASIFSVNDRIFESKKYIISIIFLSILLFNLKNITRIDDEFKRNDKYKFKNFPFISVIDYAKPSTFNQRFEKALKKRFVN
;
A
#
# COMPACT_ATOMS: atom_id res chain seq x y z
N VAL A 1 -8.29 -11.65 5.74
CA VAL A 1 -7.06 -10.99 5.32
C VAL A 1 -6.15 -12.00 4.63
N LEU A 2 -5.77 -13.11 5.28
CA LEU A 2 -4.87 -14.12 4.69
C LEU A 2 -5.39 -14.64 3.34
N ILE A 3 -6.67 -15.00 3.24
CA ILE A 3 -7.31 -15.45 2.00
C ILE A 3 -7.16 -14.40 0.90
N PHE A 4 -7.41 -13.15 1.23
CA PHE A 4 -7.27 -12.05 0.28
C PHE A 4 -5.84 -11.96 -0.26
N TYR A 5 -4.85 -12.03 0.62
CA TYR A 5 -3.44 -12.00 0.18
C TYR A 5 -3.10 -13.22 -0.69
N LEU A 6 -3.45 -14.42 -0.31
CA LEU A 6 -3.20 -15.63 -1.09
C LEU A 6 -3.86 -15.58 -2.47
N THR A 7 -5.04 -14.97 -2.60
CA THR A 7 -5.74 -14.85 -3.90
C THR A 7 -5.21 -13.72 -4.78
N LYS A 8 -4.66 -12.65 -4.19
CA LYS A 8 -4.17 -11.48 -4.94
C LYS A 8 -2.65 -11.46 -5.16
N PHE A 9 -1.86 -12.14 -4.35
CA PHE A 9 -0.39 -12.19 -4.46
C PHE A 9 0.12 -13.09 -5.59
N THR A 10 -0.52 -13.06 -6.73
CA THR A 10 -0.10 -13.87 -7.89
C THR A 10 1.11 -13.29 -8.62
N ARG A 11 1.49 -12.04 -8.35
CA ARG A 11 2.52 -11.30 -9.09
C ARG A 11 3.41 -10.46 -8.16
N LEU A 12 4.11 -11.12 -7.24
CA LEU A 12 5.04 -10.44 -6.32
C LEU A 12 6.12 -9.62 -7.04
N SER A 13 6.64 -10.16 -8.13
CA SER A 13 7.73 -9.52 -8.90
C SER A 13 7.26 -8.37 -9.79
N GLU A 14 5.99 -8.33 -10.18
CA GLU A 14 5.50 -7.38 -11.19
C GLU A 14 5.22 -5.99 -10.62
N TYR A 15 4.86 -5.91 -9.34
CA TYR A 15 4.50 -4.66 -8.66
C TYR A 15 5.54 -4.20 -7.63
N GLY A 16 6.69 -4.86 -7.58
CA GLY A 16 7.74 -4.54 -6.63
C GLY A 16 7.23 -4.57 -5.18
N TYR A 17 7.53 -3.51 -4.42
CA TYR A 17 7.23 -3.43 -2.99
C TYR A 17 5.78 -3.00 -2.64
N ASP A 18 4.90 -2.74 -3.62
CA ASP A 18 3.55 -2.22 -3.36
C ASP A 18 2.71 -3.15 -2.48
N TYR A 19 2.74 -4.45 -2.77
CA TYR A 19 2.02 -5.44 -1.97
C TYR A 19 2.65 -5.65 -0.60
N LEU A 20 3.96 -5.59 -0.50
CA LEU A 20 4.66 -5.73 0.77
C LEU A 20 4.28 -4.60 1.73
N VAL A 21 4.23 -3.36 1.24
CA VAL A 21 3.73 -2.21 2.00
C VAL A 21 2.28 -2.42 2.44
N THR A 22 1.40 -2.84 1.54
CA THR A 22 0.00 -3.16 1.88
C THR A 22 -0.09 -4.22 2.98
N PHE A 23 0.76 -5.25 2.92
CA PHE A 23 0.83 -6.30 3.94
C PHE A 23 1.23 -5.75 5.31
N PHE A 24 2.31 -4.96 5.41
CA PHE A 24 2.75 -4.37 6.67
C PHE A 24 1.69 -3.44 7.29
N ILE A 25 1.05 -2.61 6.48
CA ILE A 25 -0.05 -1.77 6.96
C ILE A 25 -1.22 -2.61 7.48
N THR A 26 -1.53 -3.70 6.79
CA THR A 26 -2.58 -4.61 7.24
C THR A 26 -2.23 -5.29 8.57
N ILE A 27 -0.95 -5.60 8.82
CA ILE A 27 -0.48 -6.10 10.12
C ILE A 27 -0.74 -5.07 11.22
N ILE A 28 -0.45 -3.80 11.01
CA ILE A 28 -0.76 -2.72 11.96
C ILE A 28 -2.25 -2.75 12.32
N ILE A 29 -3.12 -2.88 11.33
CA ILE A 29 -4.56 -2.88 11.51
C ILE A 29 -5.02 -4.11 12.30
N ILE A 30 -4.53 -5.31 11.93
CA ILE A 30 -4.87 -6.55 12.64
C ILE A 30 -4.43 -6.46 14.10
N PHE A 31 -3.23 -5.99 14.36
CA PHE A 31 -2.70 -5.84 15.70
C PHE A 31 -3.59 -4.89 16.51
N TYR A 32 -3.94 -3.75 15.95
CA TYR A 32 -4.80 -2.78 16.62
C TYR A 32 -6.21 -3.35 16.90
N VAL A 33 -6.82 -4.04 15.94
CA VAL A 33 -8.13 -4.68 16.11
C VAL A 33 -8.09 -5.76 17.18
N ASN A 34 -7.07 -6.60 17.17
CA ASN A 34 -6.91 -7.67 18.15
C ASN A 34 -6.68 -7.13 19.57
N GLU A 35 -5.90 -6.07 19.71
CA GLU A 35 -5.64 -5.43 20.99
C GLU A 35 -6.90 -4.80 21.57
N ASN A 36 -7.73 -4.18 20.74
CA ASN A 36 -9.02 -3.62 21.21
C ASN A 36 -10.02 -4.71 21.64
N LYS A 37 -9.91 -5.92 21.09
CA LYS A 37 -10.76 -7.06 21.48
C LYS A 37 -10.24 -7.78 22.73
N ASN A 38 -8.94 -7.87 22.87
CA ASN A 38 -8.29 -8.62 23.94
C ASN A 38 -7.48 -7.69 24.84
N GLU A 39 -8.02 -7.33 26.00
CA GLU A 39 -7.36 -6.42 26.95
C GLU A 39 -6.01 -6.95 27.47
N ASN A 40 -5.79 -8.26 27.38
CA ASN A 40 -4.53 -8.90 27.76
C ASN A 40 -3.44 -8.76 26.68
N LEU A 41 -3.82 -8.42 25.45
CA LEU A 41 -2.91 -8.29 24.33
C LEU A 41 -2.53 -6.83 24.13
N LYS A 42 -1.59 -6.34 24.95
CA LYS A 42 -1.05 -4.97 24.80
C LYS A 42 0.13 -4.97 23.86
N ILE A 43 -0.06 -4.37 22.67
CA ILE A 43 1.02 -4.18 21.71
C ILE A 43 1.59 -2.79 21.89
N ASN A 44 2.92 -2.74 21.97
CA ASN A 44 3.64 -1.49 22.11
C ASN A 44 3.41 -0.59 20.89
N PHE A 45 2.99 0.66 21.11
CA PHE A 45 2.78 1.63 20.03
C PHE A 45 4.01 1.84 19.16
N PHE A 46 5.22 1.75 19.71
CA PHE A 46 6.47 1.89 18.94
C PHE A 46 6.65 0.83 17.87
N ILE A 47 6.02 -0.36 18.02
CA ILE A 47 6.00 -1.39 16.96
C ILE A 47 5.17 -0.90 15.77
N TYR A 48 4.03 -0.23 15.99
CA TYR A 48 3.23 0.35 14.91
C TYR A 48 4.03 1.41 14.15
N VAL A 49 4.73 2.30 14.88
CA VAL A 49 5.57 3.33 14.28
C VAL A 49 6.73 2.71 13.51
N LEU A 50 7.37 1.69 14.06
CA LEU A 50 8.47 0.97 13.41
C LEU A 50 8.01 0.35 12.07
N ILE A 51 6.90 -0.39 12.08
CA ILE A 51 6.36 -1.01 10.86
C ILE A 51 5.97 0.06 9.84
N PHE A 52 5.41 1.17 10.28
CA PHE A 52 5.05 2.29 9.40
C PHE A 52 6.28 2.95 8.78
N ILE A 53 7.30 3.28 9.55
CA ILE A 53 8.54 3.88 9.05
C ILE A 53 9.27 2.91 8.11
N TYR A 54 9.35 1.62 8.47
CA TYR A 54 9.89 0.60 7.56
C TYR A 54 9.11 0.55 6.24
N SER A 55 7.78 0.62 6.30
CA SER A 55 6.96 0.66 5.08
C SER A 55 7.20 1.92 4.25
N LEU A 56 7.50 3.07 4.88
CA LEU A 56 7.90 4.31 4.21
C LEU A 56 9.23 4.17 3.47
N THR A 57 10.21 3.47 4.07
CA THR A 57 11.50 3.22 3.37
C THR A 57 11.32 2.38 2.13
N LEU A 58 10.33 1.48 2.11
CA LEU A 58 9.99 0.70 0.93
C LEU A 58 9.27 1.53 -0.13
N LYS A 59 8.33 2.40 0.29
CA LYS A 59 7.54 3.20 -0.64
C LYS A 59 6.92 4.45 -0.01
N ASN A 60 7.16 5.59 -0.61
CA ASN A 60 6.66 6.89 -0.14
C ASN A 60 5.13 6.98 -0.06
N ILE A 61 4.42 6.16 -0.85
CA ILE A 61 2.95 6.12 -0.88
C ILE A 61 2.35 5.74 0.49
N THR A 62 3.14 5.11 1.36
CA THR A 62 2.75 4.76 2.73
C THR A 62 2.28 5.97 3.53
N ILE A 63 2.70 7.18 3.14
CA ILE A 63 2.26 8.42 3.80
C ILE A 63 0.74 8.56 3.87
N PHE A 64 -0.01 7.99 2.92
CA PHE A 64 -1.48 8.01 2.94
C PHE A 64 -2.10 7.23 4.11
N PHE A 65 -1.31 6.38 4.78
CA PHE A 65 -1.74 5.67 5.99
C PHE A 65 -1.46 6.45 7.28
N LEU A 66 -0.78 7.58 7.20
CA LEU A 66 -0.46 8.42 8.35
C LEU A 66 -1.70 8.78 9.18
N PRO A 67 -2.87 9.15 8.60
CA PRO A 67 -4.06 9.44 9.38
C PRO A 67 -4.51 8.28 10.27
N ILE A 68 -4.35 7.04 9.80
CA ILE A 68 -4.68 5.82 10.58
C ILE A 68 -3.72 5.67 11.76
N LEU A 69 -2.42 5.89 11.54
CA LEU A 69 -1.44 5.83 12.63
C LEU A 69 -1.67 6.92 13.68
N LEU A 70 -1.99 8.13 13.23
CA LEU A 70 -2.29 9.27 14.11
C LEU A 70 -3.50 9.00 15.00
N ILE A 71 -4.57 8.42 14.46
CA ILE A 71 -5.73 8.09 15.27
C ILE A 71 -5.40 7.02 16.33
N ILE A 72 -4.59 6.00 15.99
CA ILE A 72 -4.10 5.01 16.96
C ILE A 72 -3.31 5.72 18.07
N PHE A 73 -2.45 6.67 17.72
CA PHE A 73 -1.70 7.46 18.70
C PHE A 73 -2.62 8.24 19.64
N PHE A 74 -3.62 8.95 19.11
CA PHE A 74 -4.54 9.74 19.93
C PHE A 74 -5.35 8.87 20.91
N TYR A 75 -5.78 7.69 20.48
CA TYR A 75 -6.48 6.76 21.36
C TYR A 75 -5.59 6.19 22.46
N LYS A 76 -4.33 5.92 22.16
CA LYS A 76 -3.38 5.32 23.10
C LYS A 76 -2.50 6.33 23.85
N LYS A 77 -2.66 7.62 23.61
CA LYS A 77 -1.77 8.68 24.13
C LYS A 77 -1.48 8.53 25.63
N LYS A 78 -2.49 8.29 26.45
CA LYS A 78 -2.32 8.14 27.90
C LYS A 78 -1.48 6.90 28.24
N GLU A 79 -1.74 5.77 27.59
CA GLU A 79 -1.00 4.52 27.81
C GLU A 79 0.45 4.66 27.36
N ILE A 80 0.69 5.28 26.21
CA ILE A 80 2.03 5.55 25.67
C ILE A 80 2.85 6.40 26.64
N LEU A 81 2.27 7.47 27.19
CA LEU A 81 2.97 8.34 28.12
C LEU A 81 3.31 7.64 29.43
N ILE A 82 2.40 6.81 29.96
CA ILE A 82 2.65 6.03 31.18
C ILE A 82 3.74 4.98 30.91
N GLU A 83 3.66 4.31 29.79
CA GLU A 83 4.61 3.25 29.40
C GLU A 83 6.01 3.82 29.15
N LEU A 84 6.12 4.98 28.48
CA LEU A 84 7.37 5.70 28.33
C LEU A 84 7.98 6.09 29.67
N LYS A 85 7.17 6.61 30.59
CA LYS A 85 7.67 7.03 31.91
C LYS A 85 8.19 5.85 32.74
N ASN A 86 7.50 4.71 32.69
CA ASN A 86 7.80 3.58 33.57
C ASN A 86 8.81 2.59 32.97
N ASN A 87 8.86 2.46 31.66
CA ASN A 87 9.62 1.40 30.96
C ASN A 87 10.47 1.94 29.81
N PHE A 88 10.99 3.15 29.90
CA PHE A 88 11.75 3.80 28.81
C PHE A 88 12.89 2.92 28.28
N ASN A 89 13.69 2.35 29.19
CA ASN A 89 14.85 1.51 28.82
C ASN A 89 14.44 0.27 28.02
N LYS A 90 13.26 -0.29 28.29
CA LYS A 90 12.74 -1.44 27.56
C LYS A 90 12.37 -1.07 26.11
N HIS A 91 11.89 0.15 25.88
CA HIS A 91 11.45 0.62 24.56
C HIS A 91 12.57 1.30 23.78
N LEU A 92 13.66 1.68 24.44
CA LEU A 92 14.77 2.40 23.86
C LEU A 92 15.35 1.72 22.60
N PRO A 93 15.58 0.38 22.54
CA PRO A 93 16.09 -0.27 21.34
C PRO A 93 15.17 -0.12 20.12
N ILE A 94 13.84 -0.24 20.32
CA ILE A 94 12.86 -0.08 19.24
C ILE A 94 12.82 1.36 18.77
N ILE A 95 12.87 2.33 19.70
CA ILE A 95 12.89 3.76 19.37
C ILE A 95 14.15 4.11 18.59
N LEU A 96 15.34 3.68 19.05
CA LEU A 96 16.59 3.92 18.36
C LEU A 96 16.61 3.31 16.95
N PHE A 97 16.12 2.07 16.81
CA PHE A 97 16.03 1.43 15.49
C PHE A 97 15.04 2.16 14.56
N THR A 98 13.91 2.62 15.09
CA THR A 98 12.96 3.42 14.32
C THR A 98 13.55 4.75 13.87
N LEU A 99 14.30 5.42 14.75
CA LEU A 99 15.02 6.66 14.41
C LEU A 99 16.09 6.40 13.35
N LEU A 100 16.84 5.31 13.46
CA LEU A 100 17.82 4.91 12.44
C LEU A 100 17.16 4.71 11.08
N LEU A 101 16.04 4.00 11.00
CA LEU A 101 15.29 3.84 9.75
C LEU A 101 14.73 5.16 9.21
N ALA A 102 14.24 6.03 10.09
CA ALA A 102 13.74 7.34 9.67
C ALA A 102 14.89 8.22 9.13
N THR A 103 16.06 8.21 9.76
CA THR A 103 17.23 8.95 9.28
C THR A 103 17.75 8.39 7.95
N THR A 104 17.79 7.07 7.77
CA THR A 104 18.17 6.46 6.48
C THR A 104 17.20 6.84 5.37
N TYR A 105 15.90 6.86 5.64
CA TYR A 105 14.89 7.31 4.69
C TYR A 105 15.08 8.78 4.25
N ILE A 106 15.31 9.66 5.23
CA ILE A 106 15.56 11.08 4.96
C ILE A 106 16.86 11.27 4.17
N LEU A 107 17.94 10.57 4.56
CA LEU A 107 19.22 10.61 3.86
C LEU A 107 19.10 10.10 2.42
N GLU A 108 18.37 9.01 2.20
CA GLU A 108 18.12 8.49 0.86
C GLU A 108 17.39 9.51 -0.03
N GLY A 109 16.35 10.15 0.51
CA GLY A 109 15.62 11.22 -0.19
C GLY A 109 16.53 12.39 -0.54
N PHE A 110 17.33 12.85 0.41
CA PHE A 110 18.27 13.93 0.24
C PHE A 110 19.36 13.61 -0.80
N LEU A 111 19.97 12.44 -0.72
CA LEU A 111 21.01 12.03 -1.66
C LEU A 111 20.48 11.83 -3.08
N LYS A 112 19.23 11.39 -3.26
CA LYS A 112 18.64 11.17 -4.59
C LYS A 112 18.14 12.43 -5.27
N SER A 113 17.59 13.37 -4.53
CA SER A 113 16.86 14.50 -5.10
C SER A 113 17.16 15.86 -4.47
N GLY A 114 17.94 15.89 -3.39
CA GLY A 114 18.10 17.09 -2.57
C GLY A 114 16.90 17.40 -1.67
N CYS A 115 15.91 16.50 -1.59
CA CYS A 115 14.71 16.68 -0.78
C CYS A 115 14.72 15.75 0.44
N LEU A 116 14.35 16.24 1.61
CA LEU A 116 14.25 15.39 2.82
C LEU A 116 13.15 14.32 2.70
N ILE A 117 12.07 14.67 2.00
CA ILE A 117 11.01 13.72 1.63
C ILE A 117 10.90 13.76 0.12
N ASN A 118 11.15 12.63 -0.53
CA ASN A 118 11.16 12.53 -1.98
C ASN A 118 9.91 13.14 -2.62
N PHE A 119 10.13 14.04 -3.58
CA PHE A 119 9.12 14.74 -4.40
C PHE A 119 8.16 15.66 -3.63
N ILE A 120 8.44 15.98 -2.37
CA ILE A 120 7.71 17.02 -1.64
C ILE A 120 8.52 18.33 -1.74
N ILE A 121 8.06 19.25 -2.57
CA ILE A 121 8.79 20.47 -2.99
C ILE A 121 9.26 21.30 -1.80
N PHE A 122 8.43 21.47 -0.77
CA PHE A 122 8.79 22.28 0.40
C PHE A 122 9.91 21.66 1.27
N SER A 123 10.20 20.36 1.09
CA SER A 123 11.27 19.67 1.79
C SER A 123 12.60 19.68 1.03
N CYS A 124 12.64 20.30 -0.14
CA CYS A 124 13.79 20.29 -1.05
C CYS A 124 14.69 21.49 -0.81
N ILE A 125 16.00 21.25 -0.79
CA ILE A 125 17.02 22.28 -0.68
C ILE A 125 17.31 22.82 -2.08
N GLU A 126 17.40 24.14 -2.20
CA GLU A 126 17.61 24.81 -3.49
C GLU A 126 18.96 24.42 -4.13
N ASN A 127 18.94 24.30 -5.45
CA ASN A 127 20.09 23.84 -6.25
C ASN A 127 21.36 24.69 -6.06
N GLU A 128 21.21 25.96 -5.72
CA GLU A 128 22.33 26.86 -5.44
C GLU A 128 23.16 26.40 -4.23
N LYS A 129 22.55 25.71 -3.26
CA LYS A 129 23.23 25.23 -2.05
C LYS A 129 23.74 23.79 -2.18
N VAL A 130 23.13 23.00 -3.05
CA VAL A 130 23.43 21.57 -3.22
C VAL A 130 23.45 21.23 -4.69
N PHE A 131 24.65 21.06 -5.27
CA PHE A 131 24.85 20.94 -6.73
C PHE A 131 24.16 19.73 -7.38
N TRP A 132 23.86 18.68 -6.62
CA TRP A 132 23.14 17.50 -7.16
C TRP A 132 21.62 17.56 -6.97
N SER A 133 21.10 18.56 -6.25
CA SER A 133 19.67 18.67 -6.03
C SER A 133 18.93 18.95 -7.34
N LEU A 134 17.74 18.37 -7.46
CA LEU A 134 16.83 18.71 -8.56
C LEU A 134 16.29 20.12 -8.34
N ASN A 135 16.11 20.86 -9.42
CA ASN A 135 15.44 22.15 -9.32
C ASN A 135 13.93 21.98 -9.09
N LYS A 136 13.26 23.03 -8.60
CA LYS A 136 11.83 22.98 -8.28
C LYS A 136 10.96 22.62 -9.48
N ILE A 137 11.36 23.02 -10.69
CA ILE A 137 10.62 22.74 -11.94
C ILE A 137 10.71 21.26 -12.26
N GLU A 138 11.91 20.65 -12.18
CA GLU A 138 12.12 19.22 -12.41
C GLU A 138 11.30 18.37 -11.43
N ILE A 139 11.27 18.76 -10.15
CA ILE A 139 10.49 18.05 -9.13
C ILE A 139 8.98 18.15 -9.42
N LEU A 140 8.50 19.33 -9.82
CA LEU A 140 7.12 19.54 -10.23
C LEU A 140 6.76 18.68 -11.45
N GLU A 141 7.62 18.64 -12.45
CA GLU A 141 7.41 17.82 -13.65
C GLU A 141 7.32 16.33 -13.31
N ILE A 142 8.23 15.81 -12.47
CA ILE A 142 8.20 14.42 -12.02
C ILE A 142 6.90 14.13 -11.24
N SER A 143 6.54 15.01 -10.30
CA SER A 143 5.31 14.85 -9.51
C SER A 143 4.06 14.88 -10.39
N ASN A 144 4.00 15.81 -11.34
CA ASN A 144 2.87 15.93 -12.27
C ASN A 144 2.82 14.73 -13.23
N HIS A 145 3.96 14.25 -13.70
CA HIS A 145 4.01 13.03 -14.53
C HIS A 145 3.41 11.82 -13.83
N VAL A 146 3.76 11.61 -12.56
CA VAL A 146 3.20 10.51 -11.75
C VAL A 146 1.69 10.67 -11.55
N LYS A 147 1.21 11.89 -11.27
CA LYS A 147 -0.22 12.17 -11.11
C LYS A 147 -0.99 11.97 -12.42
N LEU A 148 -0.48 12.47 -13.53
CA LEU A 148 -1.05 12.29 -14.87
C LEU A 148 -1.17 10.80 -15.22
N TRP A 149 -0.10 10.05 -15.00
CA TRP A 149 -0.10 8.61 -15.23
C TRP A 149 -1.12 7.88 -14.35
N ALA A 150 -1.19 8.21 -13.06
CA ALA A 150 -2.13 7.61 -12.13
C ALA A 150 -3.59 7.90 -12.46
N LYS A 151 -3.86 9.05 -13.07
CA LYS A 151 -5.17 9.48 -13.52
C LYS A 151 -5.53 9.02 -14.94
N GLY A 152 -4.62 8.31 -15.63
CA GLY A 152 -4.89 7.73 -16.95
C GLY A 152 -4.65 8.66 -18.14
N PHE A 153 -3.97 9.79 -17.94
CA PHE A 153 -3.74 10.79 -19.00
C PHE A 153 -3.17 10.20 -20.30
N TYR A 154 -2.22 9.27 -20.20
CA TYR A 154 -1.56 8.67 -21.36
C TYR A 154 -2.40 7.64 -22.12
N HIS A 155 -3.63 7.40 -21.67
CA HIS A 155 -4.57 6.46 -22.28
C HIS A 155 -5.89 7.16 -22.64
N GLN A 156 -5.82 8.44 -23.02
CA GLN A 156 -7.00 9.15 -23.52
C GLN A 156 -7.46 8.58 -24.85
N PRO A 157 -8.77 8.54 -25.12
CA PRO A 157 -9.30 8.12 -26.43
C PRO A 157 -8.76 9.04 -27.54
N GLN A 158 -8.44 8.44 -28.70
CA GLN A 158 -8.02 9.21 -29.88
C GLN A 158 -9.10 10.22 -30.29
N GLY A 159 -8.70 11.44 -30.58
CA GLY A 159 -9.60 12.53 -30.96
C GLY A 159 -10.32 13.24 -29.81
N GLN A 160 -10.08 12.84 -28.56
CA GLN A 160 -10.61 13.50 -27.36
C GLN A 160 -9.47 13.90 -26.39
N GLU A 161 -8.28 14.10 -26.94
CA GLU A 161 -7.09 14.40 -26.14
C GLU A 161 -7.16 15.81 -25.57
N LEU A 162 -7.23 15.91 -24.25
CA LEU A 162 -7.15 17.17 -23.51
C LEU A 162 -5.69 17.52 -23.24
N SER A 163 -5.37 18.80 -23.22
CA SER A 163 -4.07 19.28 -22.73
C SER A 163 -3.87 18.89 -21.26
N LYS A 164 -2.62 18.78 -20.79
CA LYS A 164 -2.29 18.38 -19.41
C LYS A 164 -3.00 19.25 -18.38
N ASP A 165 -3.04 20.55 -18.61
CA ASP A 165 -3.61 21.51 -17.66
C ASP A 165 -5.14 21.39 -17.57
N ILE A 166 -5.82 21.28 -18.71
CA ILE A 166 -7.27 21.04 -18.77
C ILE A 166 -7.62 19.69 -18.14
N TYR A 167 -6.86 18.64 -18.46
CA TYR A 167 -7.09 17.31 -17.93
C TYR A 167 -6.97 17.24 -16.40
N MET A 168 -5.99 17.94 -15.84
CA MET A 168 -5.76 18.00 -14.39
C MET A 168 -6.68 18.97 -13.65
N SER A 169 -7.36 19.86 -14.34
CA SER A 169 -8.27 20.81 -13.72
C SER A 169 -9.56 20.11 -13.23
N GLY A 170 -9.91 20.32 -11.97
CA GLY A 170 -11.09 19.72 -11.35
C GLY A 170 -11.13 18.18 -11.45
N LEU A 171 -12.22 17.66 -11.98
CA LEU A 171 -12.45 16.21 -12.17
C LEU A 171 -12.48 15.79 -13.65
N ASN A 172 -11.90 16.56 -14.57
CA ASN A 172 -11.89 16.23 -16.01
C ASN A 172 -11.20 14.89 -16.32
N TRP A 173 -10.29 14.46 -15.45
CA TRP A 173 -9.63 13.16 -15.53
C TRP A 173 -10.53 11.97 -15.12
N PHE A 174 -11.63 12.22 -14.40
CA PHE A 174 -12.42 11.15 -13.80
C PHE A 174 -13.07 10.21 -14.81
N PRO A 175 -13.70 10.65 -15.91
CA PRO A 175 -14.31 9.73 -16.88
C PRO A 175 -13.30 8.75 -17.48
N ASN A 176 -12.12 9.24 -17.84
CA ASN A 176 -11.08 8.39 -18.40
C ASN A 176 -10.49 7.42 -17.36
N TRP A 177 -10.24 7.91 -16.15
CA TRP A 177 -9.80 7.06 -15.03
C TRP A 177 -10.82 5.97 -14.71
N TYR A 178 -12.12 6.32 -14.72
CA TYR A 178 -13.20 5.38 -14.47
C TYR A 178 -13.17 4.22 -15.48
N ASN A 179 -13.05 4.51 -16.76
CA ASN A 179 -13.00 3.50 -17.81
C ASN A 179 -11.75 2.63 -17.74
N ILE A 180 -10.56 3.20 -17.46
CA ILE A 180 -9.29 2.48 -17.51
C ILE A 180 -8.98 1.74 -16.22
N HIS A 181 -9.24 2.38 -15.07
CA HIS A 181 -8.80 1.85 -13.78
C HIS A 181 -9.96 1.30 -12.93
N PHE A 182 -11.08 2.03 -12.86
CA PHE A 182 -12.17 1.64 -11.98
C PHE A 182 -12.90 0.44 -12.51
N HIS A 183 -13.37 0.50 -13.74
CA HIS A 183 -14.20 -0.55 -14.33
C HIS A 183 -13.52 -1.93 -14.34
N TYR A 184 -12.24 -1.99 -14.71
CA TYR A 184 -11.54 -3.27 -14.85
C TYR A 184 -10.84 -3.76 -13.57
N LYS A 185 -10.31 -2.84 -12.74
CA LYS A 185 -9.42 -3.21 -11.63
C LYS A 185 -10.05 -3.01 -10.26
N VAL A 186 -10.68 -1.84 -10.05
CA VAL A 186 -11.22 -1.48 -8.73
C VAL A 186 -12.51 -2.26 -8.47
N ILE A 187 -13.39 -2.40 -9.47
CA ILE A 187 -14.62 -3.20 -9.33
C ILE A 187 -14.30 -4.65 -8.99
N GLU A 188 -13.36 -5.28 -9.71
CA GLU A 188 -12.94 -6.65 -9.39
C GLU A 188 -12.42 -6.77 -7.96
N PHE A 189 -11.58 -5.81 -7.55
CA PHE A 189 -11.00 -5.79 -6.20
C PHE A 189 -12.06 -5.63 -5.11
N ILE A 190 -12.96 -4.65 -5.27
CA ILE A 190 -14.08 -4.40 -4.35
C ILE A 190 -15.03 -5.59 -4.37
N GLY A 191 -15.35 -6.15 -5.54
CA GLY A 191 -16.21 -7.31 -5.68
C GLY A 191 -15.72 -8.52 -4.89
N ILE A 192 -14.42 -8.82 -4.95
CA ILE A 192 -13.82 -9.89 -4.16
C ILE A 192 -13.93 -9.60 -2.65
N LEU A 193 -13.65 -8.38 -2.24
CA LEU A 193 -13.76 -7.99 -0.82
C LEU A 193 -15.21 -8.05 -0.32
N THR A 194 -16.17 -7.54 -1.09
CA THR A 194 -17.60 -7.58 -0.73
C THR A 194 -18.12 -9.01 -0.70
N PHE A 195 -17.68 -9.87 -1.61
CA PHE A 195 -18.04 -11.28 -1.60
C PHE A 195 -17.52 -11.99 -0.34
N ILE A 196 -16.26 -11.78 0.03
CA ILE A 196 -15.68 -12.31 1.27
C ILE A 196 -16.44 -11.77 2.49
N PHE A 197 -16.75 -10.46 2.48
CA PHE A 197 -17.55 -9.83 3.52
C PHE A 197 -18.94 -10.48 3.65
N PHE A 198 -19.63 -10.69 2.53
CA PHE A 198 -20.96 -11.29 2.50
C PHE A 198 -20.96 -12.73 3.02
N ILE A 199 -19.95 -13.53 2.66
CA ILE A 199 -19.80 -14.89 3.21
C ILE A 199 -19.64 -14.83 4.74
N ILE A 200 -18.76 -13.99 5.26
CA ILE A 200 -18.56 -13.84 6.70
C ILE A 200 -19.87 -13.40 7.38
N PHE A 201 -20.60 -12.48 6.76
CA PHE A 201 -21.89 -12.00 7.24
C PHE A 201 -22.92 -13.12 7.34
N LEU A 202 -23.08 -13.95 6.31
CA LEU A 202 -24.02 -15.10 6.34
C LEU A 202 -23.66 -16.09 7.46
N PHE A 203 -22.38 -16.37 7.67
CA PHE A 203 -21.95 -17.27 8.75
C PHE A 203 -22.22 -16.68 10.14
N THR A 204 -22.20 -15.37 10.31
CA THR A 204 -22.48 -14.71 11.59
C THR A 204 -23.97 -14.61 11.88
N LEU A 205 -24.84 -14.43 10.87
CA LEU A 205 -26.29 -14.42 11.04
C LEU A 205 -26.85 -15.78 11.44
N SER A 206 -26.24 -16.86 11.00
CA SER A 206 -26.68 -18.23 11.31
C SER A 206 -26.57 -18.60 12.80
N LYS A 207 -25.92 -17.80 13.62
CA LYS A 207 -25.79 -18.02 15.05
C LYS A 207 -26.35 -16.80 15.81
N ASN A 208 -27.53 -16.98 16.42
CA ASN A 208 -28.11 -16.04 17.39
C ASN A 208 -27.19 -15.86 18.60
N ASN A 209 -26.15 -15.10 18.47
CA ASN A 209 -25.20 -14.83 19.55
C ASN A 209 -25.38 -13.41 20.06
N ILE A 210 -25.75 -13.37 21.32
CA ILE A 210 -25.84 -12.20 22.18
C ILE A 210 -24.53 -11.42 22.03
N VAL A 211 -24.65 -10.20 21.55
CA VAL A 211 -23.57 -9.23 21.48
C VAL A 211 -23.05 -8.97 22.89
N GLY A 212 -21.95 -9.62 23.26
CA GLY A 212 -21.20 -9.23 24.44
C GLY A 212 -20.85 -7.74 24.32
N LYS A 213 -20.74 -7.04 25.45
CA LYS A 213 -20.28 -5.65 25.52
C LYS A 213 -18.78 -5.54 25.15
N GLU A 214 -18.40 -6.07 23.98
CA GLU A 214 -17.04 -5.85 23.47
C GLU A 214 -16.88 -4.39 23.07
N LYS A 215 -15.71 -3.82 23.36
CA LYS A 215 -15.36 -2.45 22.97
C LYS A 215 -15.55 -2.30 21.47
N GLN A 216 -16.62 -1.63 21.08
CA GLN A 216 -16.90 -1.33 19.67
C GLN A 216 -15.78 -0.47 19.11
N ILE A 217 -15.18 -0.91 18.00
CA ILE A 217 -14.19 -0.08 17.31
C ILE A 217 -14.83 1.26 17.01
N SER A 218 -14.16 2.33 17.41
CA SER A 218 -14.68 3.67 17.31
C SER A 218 -15.04 4.00 15.86
N LYS A 219 -16.23 4.58 15.65
CA LYS A 219 -16.67 5.10 14.33
C LYS A 219 -15.65 6.06 13.70
N ASN A 220 -14.84 6.69 14.53
CA ASN A 220 -13.77 7.58 14.08
C ASN A 220 -12.72 6.85 13.21
N PHE A 221 -12.43 5.56 13.48
CA PHE A 221 -11.50 4.80 12.62
C PHE A 221 -12.03 4.63 11.21
N ILE A 222 -13.32 4.33 11.06
CA ILE A 222 -13.96 4.22 9.75
C ILE A 222 -13.87 5.55 9.03
N PHE A 223 -14.14 6.66 9.73
CA PHE A 223 -14.03 8.01 9.18
C PHE A 223 -12.60 8.31 8.68
N PHE A 224 -11.56 8.00 9.48
CA PHE A 224 -10.17 8.24 9.06
C PHE A 224 -9.73 7.33 7.91
N CYS A 225 -10.24 6.11 7.83
CA CYS A 225 -10.02 5.25 6.66
C CYS A 225 -10.65 5.86 5.40
N LEU A 226 -11.87 6.37 5.49
CA LEU A 226 -12.54 7.05 4.37
C LEU A 226 -11.79 8.32 3.96
N LEU A 227 -11.33 9.12 4.93
CA LEU A 227 -10.50 10.29 4.66
C LEU A 227 -9.21 9.92 3.93
N SER A 228 -8.52 8.87 4.36
CA SER A 228 -7.32 8.38 3.69
C SER A 228 -7.60 7.88 2.27
N ILE A 229 -8.72 7.19 2.06
CA ILE A 229 -9.17 6.76 0.73
C ILE A 229 -9.47 7.98 -0.15
N LEU A 230 -10.11 9.01 0.37
CA LEU A 230 -10.40 10.24 -0.35
C LEU A 230 -9.11 10.97 -0.77
N ILE A 231 -8.15 11.12 0.14
CA ILE A 231 -6.85 11.73 -0.15
C ILE A 231 -6.12 10.94 -1.25
N TRP A 232 -6.05 9.62 -1.13
CA TRP A 232 -5.48 8.76 -2.16
C TRP A 232 -6.16 8.95 -3.51
N PHE A 233 -7.50 8.95 -3.54
CA PHE A 233 -8.28 9.09 -4.76
C PHE A 233 -8.02 10.42 -5.47
N LEU A 234 -7.96 11.51 -4.74
CA LEU A 234 -7.73 12.85 -5.32
C LEU A 234 -6.29 13.03 -5.83
N ILE A 235 -5.31 12.41 -5.18
CA ILE A 235 -3.90 12.63 -5.50
C ILE A 235 -3.40 11.62 -6.54
N ILE A 236 -3.50 10.31 -6.26
CA ILE A 236 -2.91 9.23 -7.08
C ILE A 236 -3.86 8.00 -7.09
N PRO A 237 -4.98 8.04 -7.83
CA PRO A 237 -6.05 7.05 -7.76
C PRO A 237 -5.70 5.73 -8.46
N GLN A 238 -4.54 5.16 -8.20
CA GLN A 238 -4.17 3.84 -8.67
C GLN A 238 -4.40 2.78 -7.61
N LEU A 239 -5.12 1.70 -7.96
CA LEU A 239 -5.49 0.64 -7.04
C LEU A 239 -4.30 0.04 -6.29
N ARG A 240 -3.16 -0.15 -6.95
CA ARG A 240 -1.95 -0.69 -6.31
C ARG A 240 -1.47 0.15 -5.12
N PHE A 241 -1.80 1.45 -5.11
CA PHE A 241 -1.45 2.37 -4.02
C PHE A 241 -2.56 2.50 -2.98
N GLY A 242 -3.82 2.28 -3.38
CA GLY A 242 -4.99 2.39 -2.51
C GLY A 242 -5.51 1.07 -1.97
N SER A 243 -5.00 -0.06 -2.45
CA SER A 243 -5.51 -1.38 -2.07
C SER A 243 -5.48 -1.62 -0.56
N GLY A 244 -4.40 -1.21 0.11
CA GLY A 244 -4.28 -1.32 1.56
C GLY A 244 -5.27 -0.45 2.33
N LEU A 245 -5.58 0.76 1.84
CA LEU A 245 -6.58 1.65 2.44
C LEU A 245 -7.99 1.07 2.32
N ILE A 246 -8.33 0.56 1.14
CA ILE A 246 -9.62 -0.08 0.88
C ILE A 246 -9.76 -1.34 1.76
N LEU A 247 -8.72 -2.17 1.81
CA LEU A 247 -8.70 -3.36 2.67
C LEU A 247 -8.86 -2.97 4.16
N SER A 248 -8.17 -1.91 4.60
CA SER A 248 -8.28 -1.37 5.95
C SER A 248 -9.71 -0.99 6.30
N PHE A 249 -10.37 -0.28 5.40
CA PHE A 249 -11.78 0.10 5.56
C PHE A 249 -12.68 -1.12 5.74
N TYR A 250 -12.51 -2.16 4.91
CA TYR A 250 -13.29 -3.40 5.03
C TYR A 250 -13.00 -4.12 6.35
N VAL A 251 -11.74 -4.22 6.77
CA VAL A 251 -11.36 -4.88 8.03
C VAL A 251 -11.95 -4.14 9.24
N PHE A 252 -11.87 -2.82 9.27
CA PHE A 252 -12.46 -2.03 10.36
C PHE A 252 -13.98 -2.09 10.35
N SER A 253 -14.61 -2.03 9.18
CA SER A 253 -16.07 -2.16 9.05
C SER A 253 -16.55 -3.52 9.55
N LEU A 254 -15.88 -4.62 9.15
CA LEU A 254 -16.16 -5.95 9.65
C LEU A 254 -16.00 -6.03 11.18
N ALA A 255 -14.88 -5.53 11.70
CA ALA A 255 -14.59 -5.58 13.10
C ALA A 255 -15.54 -4.72 13.97
N SER A 256 -16.15 -3.68 13.38
CA SER A 256 -17.14 -2.83 14.06
C SER A 256 -18.56 -3.43 14.05
N ILE A 257 -18.91 -4.19 13.01
CA ILE A 257 -20.25 -4.78 12.84
C ILE A 257 -20.34 -6.13 13.55
N PHE A 258 -19.26 -6.90 13.51
CA PHE A 258 -19.26 -8.26 14.03
C PHE A 258 -18.39 -8.38 15.27
N SER A 259 -19.03 -8.67 16.42
CA SER A 259 -18.36 -9.36 17.49
C SER A 259 -18.10 -10.79 17.03
N VAL A 260 -16.94 -11.03 16.45
CA VAL A 260 -16.58 -12.35 15.93
C VAL A 260 -16.49 -13.31 17.12
N ASN A 261 -17.43 -14.24 17.19
CA ASN A 261 -17.41 -15.28 18.17
C ASN A 261 -16.20 -16.18 17.86
N ASP A 262 -15.22 -16.19 18.75
CA ASP A 262 -13.96 -16.92 18.60
C ASP A 262 -14.16 -18.41 18.27
N ARG A 263 -15.29 -18.99 18.70
CA ARG A 263 -15.66 -20.40 18.44
C ARG A 263 -15.72 -20.80 16.95
N ILE A 264 -15.98 -19.87 16.03
CA ILE A 264 -16.00 -20.18 14.59
C ILE A 264 -14.59 -20.49 14.09
N PHE A 265 -13.59 -19.82 14.66
CA PHE A 265 -12.19 -20.00 14.30
C PHE A 265 -11.46 -21.04 15.18
N GLU A 266 -12.09 -21.55 16.24
CA GLU A 266 -11.56 -22.65 17.05
C GLU A 266 -11.51 -23.98 16.28
N SER A 267 -12.34 -24.16 15.27
CA SER A 267 -12.31 -25.36 14.45
C SER A 267 -11.17 -25.34 13.46
N LYS A 268 -10.07 -25.99 13.81
CA LYS A 268 -8.90 -26.18 12.93
C LYS A 268 -9.28 -26.66 11.51
N LYS A 269 -10.33 -27.47 11.38
CA LYS A 269 -10.81 -27.97 10.09
C LYS A 269 -11.27 -26.86 9.15
N TYR A 270 -12.03 -25.86 9.63
CA TYR A 270 -12.46 -24.73 8.79
C TYR A 270 -11.29 -23.86 8.35
N ILE A 271 -10.34 -23.58 9.26
CA ILE A 271 -9.15 -22.80 8.93
C ILE A 271 -8.33 -23.51 7.85
N ILE A 272 -8.08 -24.82 8.00
CA ILE A 272 -7.34 -25.62 7.03
C ILE A 272 -8.05 -25.64 5.68
N SER A 273 -9.39 -25.82 5.65
CA SER A 273 -10.19 -25.82 4.42
C SER A 273 -10.09 -24.48 3.71
N ILE A 274 -10.16 -23.35 4.44
CA ILE A 274 -10.04 -21.99 3.89
C ILE A 274 -8.65 -21.76 3.30
N ILE A 275 -7.58 -22.18 4.01
CA ILE A 275 -6.22 -22.06 3.52
C ILE A 275 -6.04 -22.91 2.26
N PHE A 276 -6.50 -24.16 2.26
CA PHE A 276 -6.43 -25.05 1.10
C PHE A 276 -7.15 -24.46 -0.12
N LEU A 277 -8.38 -23.99 0.06
CA LEU A 277 -9.14 -23.32 -1.01
C LEU A 277 -8.42 -22.09 -1.55
N SER A 278 -7.82 -21.30 -0.67
CA SER A 278 -7.05 -20.11 -1.06
C SER A 278 -5.81 -20.46 -1.88
N ILE A 279 -5.08 -21.52 -1.49
CA ILE A 279 -3.92 -22.05 -2.23
C ILE A 279 -4.38 -22.58 -3.60
N LEU A 280 -5.49 -23.30 -3.65
CA LEU A 280 -6.05 -23.80 -4.89
C LEU A 280 -6.44 -22.67 -5.86
N LEU A 281 -7.13 -21.66 -5.38
CA LEU A 281 -7.48 -20.47 -6.18
C LEU A 281 -6.24 -19.72 -6.66
N PHE A 282 -5.21 -19.61 -5.81
CA PHE A 282 -3.93 -19.03 -6.17
C PHE A 282 -3.28 -19.79 -7.34
N ASN A 283 -3.21 -21.12 -7.25
CA ASN A 283 -2.62 -21.95 -8.30
C ASN A 283 -3.43 -21.89 -9.61
N LEU A 284 -4.76 -22.00 -9.54
CA LEU A 284 -5.62 -21.88 -10.72
C LEU A 284 -5.39 -20.54 -11.44
N LYS A 285 -5.37 -19.44 -10.69
CA LYS A 285 -5.12 -18.12 -11.27
C LYS A 285 -3.73 -17.99 -11.89
N ASN A 286 -2.71 -18.62 -11.30
CA ASN A 286 -1.37 -18.62 -11.89
C ASN A 286 -1.28 -19.47 -13.16
N ILE A 287 -1.95 -20.62 -13.20
CA ILE A 287 -2.03 -21.48 -14.39
C ILE A 287 -2.69 -20.73 -15.55
N THR A 288 -3.85 -20.11 -15.31
CA THR A 288 -4.53 -19.31 -16.35
C THR A 288 -3.66 -18.16 -16.84
N ARG A 289 -2.94 -17.49 -15.95
CA ARG A 289 -2.02 -16.41 -16.31
C ARG A 289 -0.86 -16.90 -17.17
N ILE A 290 -0.26 -18.02 -16.80
CA ILE A 290 0.83 -18.63 -17.56
C ILE A 290 0.35 -19.01 -18.97
N ASP A 291 -0.83 -19.60 -19.07
CA ASP A 291 -1.46 -19.95 -20.35
C ASP A 291 -1.72 -18.69 -21.22
N ASP A 292 -2.23 -17.63 -20.61
CA ASP A 292 -2.43 -16.34 -21.30
C ASP A 292 -1.12 -15.71 -21.77
N GLU A 293 -0.04 -15.79 -20.98
CA GLU A 293 1.28 -15.29 -21.38
C GLU A 293 1.87 -16.12 -22.52
N PHE A 294 1.69 -17.45 -22.52
CA PHE A 294 2.07 -18.32 -23.64
C PHE A 294 1.34 -17.95 -24.91
N LYS A 295 0.03 -17.65 -24.84
CA LYS A 295 -0.78 -17.27 -25.99
C LYS A 295 -0.41 -15.90 -26.57
N ARG A 296 0.00 -14.96 -25.69
CA ARG A 296 0.33 -13.58 -26.09
C ARG A 296 1.76 -13.40 -26.63
N ASN A 297 2.68 -14.23 -26.19
CA ASN A 297 4.11 -14.08 -26.50
C ASN A 297 4.70 -15.35 -27.10
N ASP A 298 4.72 -15.44 -28.43
CA ASP A 298 5.41 -16.52 -29.16
C ASP A 298 6.90 -16.63 -28.83
N LYS A 299 7.48 -15.59 -28.25
CA LYS A 299 8.89 -15.51 -27.81
C LYS A 299 9.12 -16.07 -26.41
N TYR A 300 8.11 -16.33 -25.61
CA TYR A 300 8.26 -16.94 -24.28
C TYR A 300 8.57 -18.43 -24.44
N LYS A 301 9.82 -18.71 -24.68
CA LYS A 301 10.32 -20.09 -24.73
C LYS A 301 10.77 -20.48 -23.33
N PHE A 302 9.89 -21.10 -22.54
CA PHE A 302 10.27 -21.76 -21.29
C PHE A 302 11.14 -23.00 -21.58
N LYS A 303 12.19 -22.84 -22.38
CA LYS A 303 13.01 -23.97 -22.82
C LYS A 303 13.97 -24.46 -21.74
N ASN A 304 14.33 -23.60 -20.78
CA ASN A 304 15.33 -23.91 -19.78
C ASN A 304 14.78 -23.73 -18.37
N PHE A 305 14.78 -24.78 -17.60
CA PHE A 305 14.62 -24.70 -16.16
C PHE A 305 16.00 -24.38 -15.53
N PRO A 306 16.09 -23.50 -14.52
CA PRO A 306 15.01 -22.79 -13.83
C PRO A 306 14.61 -21.51 -14.56
N PHE A 307 13.54 -21.38 -15.20
CA PHE A 307 12.85 -20.26 -15.86
C PHE A 307 13.45 -18.84 -15.71
N ILE A 308 14.75 -18.74 -15.60
CA ILE A 308 15.52 -17.52 -15.57
C ILE A 308 15.91 -17.28 -17.04
N SER A 309 15.19 -16.44 -17.75
CA SER A 309 15.79 -15.83 -18.92
C SER A 309 16.92 -14.95 -18.40
N VAL A 310 18.16 -15.33 -18.71
CA VAL A 310 19.26 -14.37 -18.65
C VAL A 310 18.86 -13.30 -19.66
N ILE A 311 18.21 -12.24 -19.21
CA ILE A 311 18.02 -11.04 -20.02
C ILE A 311 19.43 -10.60 -20.32
N ASP A 312 19.74 -10.55 -21.58
CA ASP A 312 21.03 -10.06 -22.05
C ASP A 312 21.12 -8.59 -21.66
N TYR A 313 21.70 -8.33 -20.46
CA TYR A 313 21.92 -6.98 -19.96
C TYR A 313 22.93 -6.18 -20.76
N ALA A 314 23.44 -6.77 -21.87
CA ALA A 314 24.38 -6.14 -22.78
C ALA A 314 23.82 -4.90 -23.50
N LYS A 315 22.50 -4.70 -23.50
CA LYS A 315 21.93 -3.41 -23.91
C LYS A 315 21.68 -2.56 -22.66
N PRO A 316 22.47 -1.52 -22.42
CA PRO A 316 22.21 -0.61 -21.31
C PRO A 316 20.76 -0.14 -21.39
N SER A 317 20.02 -0.30 -20.29
CA SER A 317 18.63 0.15 -20.23
C SER A 317 18.59 1.63 -20.63
N THR A 318 17.50 2.07 -21.25
CA THR A 318 17.29 3.50 -21.57
C THR A 318 17.45 4.39 -20.34
N PHE A 319 17.26 3.84 -19.13
CA PHE A 319 17.53 4.49 -17.87
C PHE A 319 19.03 4.71 -17.63
N ASN A 320 19.89 3.70 -17.83
CA ASN A 320 21.34 3.84 -17.67
C ASN A 320 21.91 4.84 -18.69
N GLN A 321 21.41 4.83 -19.94
CA GLN A 321 21.83 5.81 -20.95
C GLN A 321 21.41 7.25 -20.57
N ARG A 322 20.21 7.43 -20.02
CA ARG A 322 19.74 8.74 -19.52
C ARG A 322 20.52 9.18 -18.29
N PHE A 323 20.82 8.26 -17.40
CA PHE A 323 21.61 8.52 -16.19
C PHE A 323 23.05 8.88 -16.53
N GLU A 324 23.70 8.13 -17.41
CA GLU A 324 25.05 8.49 -17.91
C GLU A 324 25.07 9.81 -18.67
N LYS A 325 24.04 10.10 -19.47
CA LYS A 325 23.90 11.37 -20.16
C LYS A 325 23.69 12.53 -19.19
N ALA A 326 22.94 12.32 -18.13
CA ALA A 326 22.74 13.30 -17.06
C ALA A 326 24.02 13.52 -16.26
N LEU A 327 24.76 12.45 -15.92
CA LEU A 327 26.06 12.54 -15.26
C LEU A 327 27.07 13.29 -16.12
N LYS A 328 27.22 12.94 -17.40
CA LYS A 328 28.12 13.62 -18.34
C LYS A 328 27.78 15.11 -18.45
N LYS A 329 26.49 15.46 -18.53
CA LYS A 329 26.06 16.87 -18.58
C LYS A 329 26.36 17.66 -17.30
N ARG A 330 26.45 16.99 -16.14
CA ARG A 330 26.74 17.64 -14.83
C ARG A 330 28.22 17.70 -14.48
N PHE A 331 29.03 16.78 -14.99
CA PHE A 331 30.46 16.69 -14.62
C PHE A 331 31.43 17.13 -15.72
N VAL A 332 30.94 17.46 -16.93
CA VAL A 332 31.78 17.89 -18.07
C VAL A 332 31.53 19.37 -18.43
N ASN A 333 30.58 20.02 -17.80
CA ASN A 333 30.43 21.48 -17.78
C ASN A 333 30.78 22.00 -16.38
#